data_b9f91445b2d119023b0b071823256aaf
#
_entry.id   b9f91445b2d119023b0b071823256aaf
#
_cell.length_a   1.000
_cell.length_b   1.000
_cell.length_c   1.000
_cell.angle_alpha   90.00
_cell.angle_beta   90.00
_cell.angle_gamma   90.00
#
_symmetry.space_group_name_H-M   'P 1'
#
loop_
_entity.id
_entity.type
_entity.pdbx_description
1 polymer ?
#
loop_
_entity_poly.entity_id
_entity_poly.type
_entity_poly.pdbx_seq_one_letter_code
_entity_poly.pdbx_strand_id
1 'polypeptide(L)'
;MMKDILQEIVDHKKVEVKRFKEALPESDIHLRVEQDMALTPEKRPSMSRAIMDSDSGIIAEFKRKSPSAGWINRDAKVEEVTNAYQHNGASALSILTDSDFFGGSDKFVSEAIASGVTLPVLYKNFVVDEYQL
;
A
#
# COMPACT_ATOMS: atom_id res chain seq x y z
N MET A 1 -12.80 29.15 -6.29
CA MET A 1 -13.32 27.84 -5.90
C MET A 1 -12.16 26.94 -5.52
N MET A 2 -12.16 26.39 -4.32
CA MET A 2 -11.19 25.36 -3.96
C MET A 2 -11.47 24.11 -4.81
N LYS A 3 -10.44 23.65 -5.51
CA LYS A 3 -10.50 22.41 -6.26
C LYS A 3 -10.58 21.26 -5.26
N ASP A 4 -11.51 20.34 -5.47
CA ASP A 4 -11.61 19.14 -4.65
C ASP A 4 -10.39 18.25 -4.91
N ILE A 5 -9.48 18.17 -3.93
CA ILE A 5 -8.26 17.38 -4.06
C ILE A 5 -8.56 15.89 -4.27
N LEU A 6 -9.62 15.38 -3.67
CA LEU A 6 -10.01 13.98 -3.87
C LEU A 6 -10.40 13.73 -5.34
N GLN A 7 -11.17 14.62 -5.93
CA GLN A 7 -11.55 14.50 -7.34
C GLN A 7 -10.32 14.57 -8.25
N GLU A 8 -9.36 15.45 -7.94
CA GLU A 8 -8.09 15.54 -8.67
C GLU A 8 -7.30 14.23 -8.62
N ILE A 9 -7.18 13.62 -7.44
CA ILE A 9 -6.49 12.35 -7.24
C ILE A 9 -7.19 11.23 -8.02
N VAL A 10 -8.52 11.14 -7.92
CA VAL A 10 -9.33 10.13 -8.62
C VAL A 10 -9.18 10.24 -10.13
N ASP A 11 -9.26 11.45 -10.68
CA ASP A 11 -9.12 11.68 -12.12
C ASP A 11 -7.72 11.31 -12.62
N HIS A 12 -6.69 11.68 -11.85
CA HIS A 12 -5.31 11.28 -12.12
C HIS A 12 -5.14 9.76 -12.09
N LYS A 13 -5.71 9.10 -11.09
CA LYS A 13 -5.63 7.64 -10.92
C LYS A 13 -6.30 6.90 -12.10
N LYS A 14 -7.42 7.37 -12.60
CA LYS A 14 -8.06 6.80 -13.79
C LYS A 14 -7.14 6.84 -15.03
N VAL A 15 -6.41 7.94 -15.21
CA VAL A 15 -5.43 8.06 -16.31
C VAL A 15 -4.25 7.10 -16.12
N GLU A 16 -3.77 6.98 -14.90
CA GLU A 16 -2.68 6.07 -14.52
C GLU A 16 -3.06 4.61 -14.77
N VAL A 17 -4.23 4.18 -14.29
CA VAL A 17 -4.74 2.82 -14.51
C VAL A 17 -4.90 2.50 -16.00
N LYS A 18 -5.40 3.45 -16.78
CA LYS A 18 -5.50 3.28 -18.24
C LYS A 18 -4.15 2.98 -18.87
N ARG A 19 -3.10 3.72 -18.49
CA ARG A 19 -1.73 3.47 -18.97
C ARG A 19 -1.21 2.10 -18.55
N PHE A 20 -1.51 1.68 -17.33
CA PHE A 20 -1.12 0.34 -16.87
C PHE A 20 -1.81 -0.78 -17.64
N LYS A 21 -3.10 -0.65 -17.93
CA LYS A 21 -3.85 -1.61 -18.77
C LYS A 21 -3.31 -1.68 -20.20
N GLU A 22 -2.83 -0.57 -20.76
CA GLU A 22 -2.17 -0.54 -22.07
C GLU A 22 -0.81 -1.24 -22.05
N ALA A 23 -0.05 -1.10 -20.98
CA ALA A 23 1.27 -1.72 -20.82
C ALA A 23 1.21 -3.21 -20.44
N LEU A 24 0.24 -3.58 -19.62
CA LEU A 24 0.01 -4.93 -19.15
C LEU A 24 -1.50 -5.23 -19.20
N PRO A 25 -1.99 -5.94 -20.20
CA PRO A 25 -3.41 -6.25 -20.35
C PRO A 25 -3.98 -7.01 -19.14
N GLU A 26 -5.27 -6.80 -18.88
CA GLU A 26 -6.00 -7.40 -17.76
C GLU A 26 -5.93 -8.94 -17.77
N SER A 27 -5.99 -9.56 -18.97
CA SER A 27 -5.80 -11.00 -19.14
C SER A 27 -4.47 -11.53 -18.62
N ASP A 28 -3.40 -10.74 -18.81
CA ASP A 28 -2.06 -11.13 -18.38
C ASP A 28 -1.89 -11.02 -16.87
N ILE A 29 -2.54 -10.03 -16.25
CA ILE A 29 -2.61 -9.90 -14.79
C ILE A 29 -3.37 -11.08 -14.20
N HIS A 30 -4.55 -11.43 -14.71
CA HIS A 30 -5.31 -12.58 -14.24
C HIS A 30 -4.48 -13.86 -14.27
N LEU A 31 -3.78 -14.11 -15.36
CA LEU A 31 -2.91 -15.28 -15.48
C LEU A 31 -1.80 -15.31 -14.43
N ARG A 32 -1.16 -14.16 -14.17
CA ARG A 32 -0.11 -14.04 -13.16
C ARG A 32 -0.66 -14.28 -11.76
N VAL A 33 -1.80 -13.68 -11.43
CA VAL A 33 -2.47 -13.86 -10.13
C VAL A 33 -2.82 -15.33 -9.90
N GLU A 34 -3.39 -16.02 -10.89
CA GLU A 34 -3.68 -17.45 -10.80
C GLU A 34 -2.44 -18.30 -10.56
N GLN A 35 -1.34 -17.97 -11.25
CA GLN A 35 -0.06 -18.65 -11.05
C GLN A 35 0.52 -18.40 -9.65
N ASP A 36 0.51 -17.17 -9.19
CA ASP A 36 1.02 -16.79 -7.86
C ASP A 36 0.19 -17.43 -6.75
N MET A 37 -1.14 -17.44 -6.87
CA MET A 37 -2.02 -18.09 -5.90
C MET A 37 -1.81 -19.60 -5.84
N ALA A 38 -1.50 -20.24 -6.96
CA ALA A 38 -1.20 -21.68 -7.01
C ALA A 38 0.16 -22.01 -6.35
N LEU A 39 1.15 -21.12 -6.46
CA LEU A 39 2.49 -21.31 -5.93
C LEU A 39 2.63 -20.93 -4.46
N THR A 40 1.81 -19.98 -3.98
CA THR A 40 1.85 -19.46 -2.61
C THR A 40 0.49 -19.61 -1.91
N PRO A 41 0.11 -20.83 -1.53
CA PRO A 41 -1.16 -21.07 -0.83
C PRO A 41 -1.19 -20.55 0.61
N GLU A 42 -0.17 -19.85 1.06
CA GLU A 42 -0.07 -19.32 2.41
C GLU A 42 -1.17 -18.30 2.71
N LYS A 43 -1.81 -18.46 3.86
CA LYS A 43 -2.82 -17.53 4.32
C LYS A 43 -2.19 -16.18 4.63
N ARG A 44 -2.71 -15.14 4.01
CA ARG A 44 -2.37 -13.76 4.37
C ARG A 44 -2.75 -13.47 5.82
N PRO A 45 -1.95 -12.70 6.58
CA PRO A 45 -2.29 -12.29 7.93
C PRO A 45 -3.64 -11.58 7.97
N SER A 46 -4.46 -11.88 8.97
CA SER A 46 -5.75 -11.22 9.16
C SER A 46 -5.57 -9.93 9.95
N MET A 47 -5.90 -8.79 9.34
CA MET A 47 -5.82 -7.48 9.99
C MET A 47 -6.81 -7.37 11.14
N SER A 48 -8.05 -7.82 10.97
CA SER A 48 -9.06 -7.79 12.03
C SER A 48 -8.62 -8.61 13.24
N ARG A 49 -8.09 -9.81 13.03
CA ARG A 49 -7.59 -10.66 14.11
C ARG A 49 -6.38 -10.03 14.80
N ALA A 50 -5.43 -9.49 14.03
CA ALA A 50 -4.26 -8.82 14.59
C ALA A 50 -4.62 -7.62 15.47
N ILE A 51 -5.62 -6.84 15.08
CA ILE A 51 -6.11 -5.70 15.87
C ILE A 51 -6.81 -6.19 17.15
N MET A 52 -7.65 -7.24 17.06
CA MET A 52 -8.40 -7.77 18.20
C MET A 52 -7.49 -8.46 19.22
N ASP A 53 -6.49 -9.18 18.77
CA ASP A 53 -5.61 -10.02 19.63
C ASP A 53 -4.41 -9.24 20.18
N SER A 54 -4.14 -8.03 19.72
CA SER A 54 -3.01 -7.22 20.18
C SER A 54 -3.37 -6.28 21.31
N ASP A 55 -2.38 -5.95 22.14
CA ASP A 55 -2.56 -5.03 23.27
C ASP A 55 -2.79 -3.58 22.83
N SER A 56 -2.22 -3.16 21.70
CA SER A 56 -2.27 -1.76 21.28
C SER A 56 -3.49 -1.41 20.41
N GLY A 57 -3.92 -2.31 19.54
CA GLY A 57 -4.96 -2.04 18.53
C GLY A 57 -4.57 -0.95 17.52
N ILE A 58 -3.27 -0.62 17.39
CA ILE A 58 -2.79 0.49 16.57
C ILE A 58 -2.43 0.02 15.16
N ILE A 59 -2.99 0.69 14.15
CA ILE A 59 -2.51 0.63 12.77
C ILE A 59 -1.51 1.78 12.58
N ALA A 60 -0.23 1.46 12.39
CA ALA A 60 0.82 2.44 12.18
C ALA A 60 1.04 2.69 10.67
N GLU A 61 1.08 3.96 10.28
CA GLU A 61 1.13 4.34 8.87
C GLU A 61 2.51 4.85 8.46
N PHE A 62 3.01 4.31 7.35
CA PHE A 62 4.15 4.83 6.63
C PHE A 62 3.69 5.75 5.49
N LYS A 63 4.07 7.02 5.60
CA LYS A 63 3.74 8.08 4.64
C LYS A 63 4.88 9.08 4.55
N ARG A 64 5.40 9.32 3.34
CA ARG A 64 6.53 10.23 3.13
C ARG A 64 6.12 11.63 2.69
N LYS A 65 4.93 11.75 2.08
CA LYS A 65 4.40 12.97 1.47
C LYS A 65 2.88 13.00 1.57
N SER A 66 2.29 14.17 1.59
CA SER A 66 0.84 14.33 1.41
C SER A 66 0.54 15.60 0.59
N PRO A 67 -0.66 15.70 -0.04
CA PRO A 67 -1.07 16.90 -0.76
C PRO A 67 -1.06 18.17 0.08
N SER A 68 -1.43 18.06 1.36
CA SER A 68 -1.51 19.22 2.28
C SER A 68 -0.16 19.62 2.87
N ALA A 69 0.70 18.65 3.20
CA ALA A 69 1.97 18.90 3.89
C ALA A 69 3.19 18.92 2.94
N GLY A 70 3.04 18.46 1.69
CA GLY A 70 4.19 18.21 0.82
C GLY A 70 5.06 17.07 1.36
N TRP A 71 6.38 17.17 1.19
CA TRP A 71 7.30 16.18 1.74
C TRP A 71 7.39 16.28 3.26
N ILE A 72 7.01 15.21 3.94
CA ILE A 72 7.13 15.04 5.38
C ILE A 72 8.56 14.54 5.70
N ASN A 73 8.97 13.48 5.02
CA ASN A 73 10.33 12.95 5.07
C ASN A 73 10.64 12.18 3.77
N ARG A 74 11.38 12.82 2.87
CA ARG A 74 11.73 12.24 1.57
C ARG A 74 12.67 11.04 1.70
N ASP A 75 13.53 11.04 2.70
CA ASP A 75 14.58 10.05 2.89
C ASP A 75 14.16 8.87 3.78
N ALA A 76 12.94 8.88 4.30
CA ALA A 76 12.42 7.78 5.10
C ALA A 76 12.38 6.48 4.28
N LYS A 77 12.92 5.42 4.86
CA LYS A 77 12.95 4.09 4.26
C LYS A 77 11.86 3.23 4.87
N VAL A 78 11.08 2.57 4.02
CA VAL A 78 9.94 1.77 4.45
C VAL A 78 10.37 0.62 5.35
N GLU A 79 11.46 -0.05 5.03
CA GLU A 79 11.99 -1.17 5.80
C GLU A 79 12.39 -0.77 7.22
N GLU A 80 12.98 0.40 7.39
CA GLU A 80 13.41 0.88 8.71
C GLU A 80 12.21 1.28 9.57
N VAL A 81 11.30 2.08 9.02
CA VAL A 81 10.15 2.61 9.75
C VAL A 81 9.14 1.53 10.09
N THR A 82 8.81 0.65 9.14
CA THR A 82 7.82 -0.42 9.38
C THR A 82 8.31 -1.47 10.37
N ASN A 83 9.59 -1.83 10.33
CA ASN A 83 10.17 -2.69 11.36
C ASN A 83 10.16 -2.02 12.73
N ALA A 84 10.45 -0.71 12.81
CA ALA A 84 10.36 0.03 14.07
C ALA A 84 8.93 0.04 14.63
N TYR A 85 7.92 0.23 13.78
CA TYR A 85 6.51 0.12 14.20
C TYR A 85 6.17 -1.27 14.74
N GLN A 86 6.58 -2.32 14.02
CA GLN A 86 6.36 -3.70 14.45
C GLN A 86 7.02 -4.00 15.80
N HIS A 87 8.28 -3.63 15.97
CA HIS A 87 9.02 -3.88 17.21
C HIS A 87 8.49 -3.07 18.41
N ASN A 88 7.80 -1.97 18.17
CA ASN A 88 7.21 -1.13 19.22
C ASN A 88 5.70 -1.36 19.43
N GLY A 89 5.16 -2.46 18.95
CA GLY A 89 3.84 -2.94 19.35
C GLY A 89 2.67 -2.51 18.44
N ALA A 90 2.92 -2.05 17.22
CA ALA A 90 1.86 -1.87 16.25
C ALA A 90 1.16 -3.22 15.97
N SER A 91 -0.16 -3.18 15.82
CA SER A 91 -0.97 -4.37 15.51
C SER A 91 -0.99 -4.67 14.01
N ALA A 92 -0.96 -3.64 13.21
CA ALA A 92 -0.98 -3.69 11.76
C ALA A 92 -0.30 -2.45 11.18
N LEU A 93 -0.03 -2.49 9.89
CA LEU A 93 0.61 -1.40 9.15
C LEU A 93 -0.31 -0.89 8.04
N SER A 94 -0.17 0.39 7.71
CA SER A 94 -0.69 1.01 6.50
C SER A 94 0.48 1.62 5.73
N ILE A 95 0.63 1.27 4.46
CA ILE A 95 1.72 1.76 3.62
C ILE A 95 1.14 2.49 2.41
N LEU A 96 1.41 3.81 2.31
CA LEU A 96 1.04 4.62 1.16
C LEU A 96 1.87 4.21 -0.06
N THR A 97 1.19 3.78 -1.11
CA THR A 97 1.81 3.30 -2.36
C THR A 97 1.63 4.25 -3.53
N ASP A 98 0.71 5.22 -3.43
CA ASP A 98 0.56 6.26 -4.44
C ASP A 98 1.83 7.11 -4.56
N SER A 99 2.37 7.24 -5.79
CA SER A 99 3.64 7.92 -6.01
C SER A 99 3.49 9.44 -6.12
N ASP A 100 2.56 9.93 -6.90
CA ASP A 100 2.51 11.33 -7.28
C ASP A 100 2.05 12.25 -6.14
N PHE A 101 1.04 11.85 -5.40
CA PHE A 101 0.49 12.65 -4.30
C PHE A 101 1.09 12.33 -2.93
N PHE A 102 1.51 11.07 -2.72
CA PHE A 102 1.99 10.60 -1.40
C PHE A 102 3.44 10.13 -1.39
N GLY A 103 4.15 10.23 -2.50
CA GLY A 103 5.57 9.85 -2.58
C GLY A 103 5.84 8.38 -2.28
N GLY A 104 4.82 7.53 -2.52
CA GLY A 104 4.90 6.10 -2.31
C GLY A 104 5.43 5.32 -3.51
N SER A 105 5.42 3.99 -3.38
CA SER A 105 5.75 3.05 -4.43
C SER A 105 5.06 1.72 -4.17
N ASP A 106 4.63 1.03 -5.22
CA ASP A 106 4.08 -0.34 -5.11
C ASP A 106 5.10 -1.31 -4.49
N LYS A 107 6.38 -1.05 -4.65
CA LYS A 107 7.47 -1.86 -4.09
C LYS A 107 7.58 -1.79 -2.57
N PHE A 108 7.05 -0.74 -1.94
CA PHE A 108 7.20 -0.55 -0.49
C PHE A 108 6.63 -1.68 0.34
N VAL A 109 5.51 -2.28 -0.09
CA VAL A 109 4.93 -3.42 0.63
C VAL A 109 5.84 -4.64 0.55
N SER A 110 6.33 -4.97 -0.63
CA SER A 110 7.26 -6.11 -0.81
C SER A 110 8.61 -5.88 -0.12
N GLU A 111 9.13 -4.66 -0.14
CA GLU A 111 10.35 -4.28 0.58
C GLU A 111 10.19 -4.42 2.10
N ALA A 112 9.06 -3.96 2.66
CA ALA A 112 8.75 -4.13 4.08
C ALA A 112 8.68 -5.61 4.47
N ILE A 113 7.96 -6.44 3.70
CA ILE A 113 7.83 -7.87 3.96
C ILE A 113 9.19 -8.56 3.85
N ALA A 114 9.97 -8.28 2.81
CA ALA A 114 11.31 -8.84 2.63
C ALA A 114 12.28 -8.46 3.76
N SER A 115 12.07 -7.32 4.41
CA SER A 115 12.90 -6.86 5.53
C SER A 115 12.54 -7.46 6.90
N GLY A 116 11.47 -8.27 6.98
CA GLY A 116 11.07 -8.97 8.20
C GLY A 116 9.74 -8.54 8.81
N VAL A 117 8.95 -7.71 8.12
CA VAL A 117 7.59 -7.38 8.54
C VAL A 117 6.68 -8.61 8.38
N THR A 118 6.02 -8.99 9.49
CA THR A 118 5.06 -10.09 9.57
C THR A 118 3.65 -9.62 9.90
N LEU A 119 3.47 -8.37 10.29
CA LEU A 119 2.17 -7.78 10.55
C LEU A 119 1.34 -7.68 9.26
N PRO A 120 0.01 -7.73 9.37
CA PRO A 120 -0.86 -7.45 8.23
C PRO A 120 -0.65 -6.01 7.75
N VAL A 121 -0.61 -5.85 6.43
CA VAL A 121 -0.36 -4.57 5.77
C VAL A 121 -1.58 -4.16 4.96
N LEU A 122 -2.10 -2.97 5.21
CA LEU A 122 -3.02 -2.28 4.33
C LEU A 122 -2.22 -1.64 3.18
N TYR A 123 -2.42 -2.16 1.97
CA TYR A 123 -1.96 -1.52 0.74
C TYR A 123 -2.81 -0.28 0.49
N LYS A 124 -2.29 0.89 0.85
CA LYS A 124 -3.06 2.13 0.82
C LYS A 124 -2.84 2.90 -0.46
N ASN A 125 -3.86 2.89 -1.29
CA ASN A 125 -3.92 3.61 -2.55
C ASN A 125 -5.37 4.06 -2.82
N PHE A 126 -5.58 4.85 -3.86
CA PHE A 126 -6.91 5.18 -4.36
C PHE A 126 -7.28 4.13 -5.42
N VAL A 127 -8.14 3.20 -5.04
CA VAL A 127 -8.61 2.14 -5.94
C VAL A 127 -9.84 2.64 -6.69
N VAL A 128 -9.72 2.77 -7.99
CA VAL A 128 -10.79 3.26 -8.89
C VAL A 128 -11.20 2.20 -9.92
N ASP A 129 -10.48 1.09 -9.98
CA ASP A 129 -10.68 0.01 -10.95
C ASP A 129 -10.20 -1.31 -10.34
N GLU A 130 -10.91 -2.42 -10.62
CA GLU A 130 -10.55 -3.76 -10.15
C GLU A 130 -9.17 -4.22 -10.61
N TYR A 131 -8.70 -3.67 -11.71
CA TYR A 131 -7.33 -3.89 -12.21
C TYR A 131 -6.22 -3.63 -11.17
N GLN A 132 -6.49 -2.77 -10.18
CA GLN A 132 -5.53 -2.41 -9.13
C GLN A 132 -5.49 -3.43 -7.97
N LEU A 133 -6.42 -4.39 -7.93
CA LEU A 133 -6.55 -5.39 -6.87
C LEU A 133 -5.88 -6.69 -7.25
#